data_093bf304d327de5a692a93aef711b0ba
#
_entry.id   093bf304d327de5a692a93aef711b0ba
#
_cell.length_a   1.000
_cell.length_b   1.000
_cell.length_c   1.000
_cell.angle_alpha   90.00
_cell.angle_beta   90.00
_cell.angle_gamma   90.00
#
_symmetry.space_group_name_H-M   'P 1'
#
loop_
_entity.id
_entity.type
_entity.pdbx_description
1 polymer ?
#
loop_
_entity_poly.entity_id
_entity_poly.type
_entity_poly.pdbx_seq_one_letter_code
_entity_poly.pdbx_strand_id
1 'polypeptide(L)'
;MMLIKTKRLTENAELPSCMHTGDAGFDIKATSVKYDEKNDCTIFGTGLAFEVPHGYAMFIFPRSSSYKNAALMANCVAVIDSGYRGEVHVIFKGHDTKYKVGDRIAQAIIMPIPHVGYLDSDFISSSDRGEFGLGSTGNN
;
A
#
# COMPACT_ATOMS: atom_id res chain seq x y z
N MET A 1 19.39 -9.80 6.40
CA MET A 1 17.90 -9.66 6.48
C MET A 1 17.57 -8.34 7.16
N MET A 2 16.68 -7.53 6.59
CA MET A 2 16.19 -6.29 7.21
C MET A 2 15.07 -6.64 8.19
N LEU A 3 15.10 -6.06 9.39
CA LEU A 3 14.05 -6.18 10.38
C LEU A 3 13.34 -4.83 10.54
N ILE A 4 12.01 -4.84 10.46
CA ILE A 4 11.17 -3.66 10.64
C ILE A 4 10.56 -3.71 12.05
N LYS A 5 10.88 -2.72 12.88
CA LYS A 5 10.22 -2.60 14.18
C LYS A 5 8.75 -2.32 13.95
N THR A 6 7.91 -3.15 14.53
CA THR A 6 6.46 -3.11 14.38
C THR A 6 5.80 -3.10 15.74
N LYS A 7 4.95 -2.11 15.99
CA LYS A 7 4.17 -1.99 17.22
C LYS A 7 2.76 -2.50 16.97
N ARG A 8 2.30 -3.43 17.80
CA ARG A 8 0.89 -3.78 17.90
C ARG A 8 0.16 -2.73 18.71
N LEU A 9 -0.91 -2.19 18.16
CA LEU A 9 -1.76 -1.18 18.78
C LEU A 9 -3.01 -1.82 19.42
N THR A 10 -3.33 -3.05 19.01
CA THR A 10 -4.46 -3.85 19.50
C THR A 10 -3.99 -5.28 19.78
N GLU A 11 -4.67 -5.99 20.70
CA GLU A 11 -4.31 -7.37 21.07
C GLU A 11 -4.47 -8.36 19.94
N ASN A 12 -5.45 -8.15 19.06
CA ASN A 12 -5.73 -9.00 17.91
C ASN A 12 -4.87 -8.67 16.67
N ALA A 13 -3.93 -7.72 16.77
CA ALA A 13 -3.02 -7.43 15.68
C ALA A 13 -1.97 -8.54 15.52
N GLU A 14 -1.76 -8.97 14.26
CA GLU A 14 -0.75 -9.95 13.89
C GLU A 14 0.33 -9.27 13.04
N LEU A 15 1.59 -9.65 13.24
CA LEU A 15 2.69 -9.15 12.41
C LEU A 15 2.51 -9.62 10.96
N PRO A 16 2.89 -8.79 9.97
CA PRO A 16 2.84 -9.20 8.57
C PRO A 16 3.64 -10.49 8.34
N SER A 17 3.10 -11.38 7.54
CA SER A 17 3.72 -12.68 7.25
C SER A 17 3.68 -13.00 5.75
N CYS A 18 4.66 -13.74 5.26
CA CYS A 18 4.63 -14.35 3.93
C CYS A 18 4.33 -15.85 4.04
N MET A 19 3.74 -16.41 3.01
CA MET A 19 3.39 -17.83 2.97
C MET A 19 4.56 -18.71 2.52
N HIS A 20 5.39 -18.19 1.62
CA HIS A 20 6.52 -18.93 1.04
C HIS A 20 7.81 -18.12 1.11
N THR A 21 8.93 -18.83 1.23
CA THR A 21 10.26 -18.21 1.09
C THR A 21 10.40 -17.65 -0.33
N GLY A 22 10.67 -16.33 -0.42
CA GLY A 22 10.79 -15.64 -1.71
C GLY A 22 9.56 -14.84 -2.12
N ASP A 23 8.44 -14.91 -1.36
CA ASP A 23 7.33 -13.99 -1.56
C ASP A 23 7.82 -12.54 -1.37
N ALA A 24 7.49 -11.66 -2.32
CA ALA A 24 7.87 -10.25 -2.25
C ALA A 24 7.00 -9.47 -1.26
N GLY A 25 5.75 -9.87 -1.10
CA GLY A 25 4.76 -9.21 -0.25
C GLY A 25 4.50 -9.94 1.05
N PHE A 26 4.29 -9.18 2.11
CA PHE A 26 3.88 -9.67 3.42
C PHE A 26 2.39 -9.37 3.62
N ASP A 27 1.59 -10.40 3.86
CA ASP A 27 0.16 -10.26 4.09
C ASP A 27 -0.12 -9.46 5.36
N ILE A 28 -1.10 -8.55 5.28
CA ILE A 28 -1.62 -7.74 6.39
C ILE A 28 -3.07 -8.12 6.63
N LYS A 29 -3.41 -8.34 7.91
CA LYS A 29 -4.75 -8.67 8.37
C LYS A 29 -5.51 -7.46 8.89
N ALA A 30 -6.84 -7.51 8.77
CA ALA A 30 -7.74 -6.55 9.40
C ALA A 30 -7.93 -6.86 10.88
N THR A 31 -7.87 -5.84 11.73
CA THR A 31 -8.21 -5.92 13.16
C THR A 31 -9.51 -5.21 13.51
N SER A 32 -9.93 -4.27 12.67
CA SER A 32 -11.16 -3.51 12.81
C SER A 32 -11.72 -3.14 11.44
N VAL A 33 -12.99 -2.75 11.42
CA VAL A 33 -13.66 -2.27 10.21
C VAL A 33 -14.67 -1.19 10.58
N LYS A 34 -14.73 -0.14 9.79
CA LYS A 34 -15.80 0.88 9.84
C LYS A 34 -16.15 1.34 8.44
N TYR A 35 -17.40 1.73 8.25
CA TYR A 35 -17.86 2.39 7.04
C TYR A 35 -17.85 3.91 7.23
N ASP A 36 -17.29 4.62 6.28
CA ASP A 36 -17.31 6.09 6.18
C ASP A 36 -18.34 6.49 5.12
N GLU A 37 -19.55 6.80 5.58
CA GLU A 37 -20.68 7.18 4.72
C GLU A 37 -20.39 8.44 3.88
N LYS A 38 -19.66 9.38 4.47
CA LYS A 38 -19.34 10.66 3.80
C LYS A 38 -18.50 10.46 2.53
N ASN A 39 -17.55 9.53 2.58
CA ASN A 39 -16.62 9.27 1.50
C ASN A 39 -16.95 7.99 0.72
N ASP A 40 -18.01 7.30 1.11
CA ASP A 40 -18.42 6.00 0.56
C ASP A 40 -17.23 5.01 0.50
N CYS A 41 -16.65 4.75 1.67
CA CYS A 41 -15.49 3.88 1.81
C CYS A 41 -15.59 2.98 3.04
N THR A 42 -15.12 1.74 2.91
CA THR A 42 -14.89 0.84 4.03
C THR A 42 -13.43 0.94 4.47
N ILE A 43 -13.18 1.30 5.71
CA ILE A 43 -11.86 1.49 6.30
C ILE A 43 -11.56 0.34 7.24
N PHE A 44 -10.49 -0.39 6.95
CA PHE A 44 -9.97 -1.44 7.82
C PHE A 44 -8.74 -0.95 8.57
N GLY A 45 -8.76 -1.07 9.88
CA GLY A 45 -7.58 -0.91 10.72
C GLY A 45 -6.76 -2.22 10.71
N THR A 46 -5.45 -2.09 10.76
CA THR A 46 -4.52 -3.24 10.85
C THR A 46 -4.04 -3.49 12.28
N GLY A 47 -4.28 -2.54 13.19
CA GLY A 47 -3.74 -2.56 14.54
C GLY A 47 -2.21 -2.47 14.58
N LEU A 48 -1.56 -2.02 13.51
CA LEU A 48 -0.11 -2.01 13.36
C LEU A 48 0.43 -0.62 13.02
N ALA A 49 1.52 -0.25 13.69
CA ALA A 49 2.37 0.88 13.36
C ALA A 49 3.80 0.40 13.11
N PHE A 50 4.48 1.02 12.14
CA PHE A 50 5.79 0.57 11.67
C PHE A 50 6.85 1.67 11.83
N GLU A 51 8.08 1.25 12.13
CA GLU A 51 9.27 2.09 12.02
C GLU A 51 10.02 1.66 10.76
N VAL A 52 9.60 2.23 9.62
CA VAL A 52 10.28 2.00 8.34
C VAL A 52 11.62 2.72 8.38
N PRO A 53 12.76 2.07 8.03
CA PRO A 53 14.07 2.70 8.04
C PRO A 53 14.15 3.89 7.08
N HIS A 54 14.97 4.89 7.42
CA HIS A 54 15.28 6.00 6.52
C HIS A 54 15.86 5.48 5.20
N GLY A 55 15.48 6.09 4.08
CA GLY A 55 15.83 5.65 2.73
C GLY A 55 14.95 4.52 2.19
N TYR A 56 13.91 4.12 2.94
CA TYR A 56 12.91 3.15 2.51
C TYR A 56 11.50 3.69 2.72
N ALA A 57 10.56 3.15 1.96
CA ALA A 57 9.12 3.29 2.22
C ALA A 57 8.45 1.91 2.20
N MET A 58 7.33 1.80 2.92
CA MET A 58 6.44 0.65 2.82
C MET A 58 5.31 0.99 1.87
N PHE A 59 5.06 0.08 0.93
CA PHE A 59 3.98 0.19 -0.04
C PHE A 59 2.92 -0.87 0.27
N ILE A 60 1.66 -0.45 0.33
CA ILE A 60 0.53 -1.34 0.57
C ILE A 60 -0.22 -1.54 -0.74
N PHE A 61 -0.24 -2.78 -1.18
CA PHE A 61 -0.89 -3.22 -2.42
C PHE A 61 -2.10 -4.10 -2.13
N PRO A 62 -3.10 -4.14 -3.04
CA PRO A 62 -4.10 -5.18 -3.02
C PRO A 62 -3.45 -6.56 -3.21
N ARG A 63 -4.07 -7.59 -2.67
CA ARG A 63 -3.68 -8.99 -2.92
C ARG A 63 -4.22 -9.44 -4.27
N SER A 64 -3.61 -10.45 -4.86
CA SER A 64 -4.07 -11.05 -6.13
C SER A 64 -5.52 -11.54 -6.09
N SER A 65 -6.03 -11.87 -4.90
CA SER A 65 -7.42 -12.32 -4.70
C SER A 65 -8.43 -11.20 -4.43
N SER A 66 -8.01 -9.92 -4.40
CA SER A 66 -8.88 -8.78 -4.07
C SER A 66 -10.12 -8.68 -4.95
N TYR A 67 -9.97 -9.00 -6.24
CA TYR A 67 -11.09 -8.97 -7.20
C TYR A 67 -12.23 -9.92 -6.82
N LYS A 68 -11.95 -11.04 -6.11
CA LYS A 68 -12.96 -12.00 -5.64
C LYS A 68 -13.79 -11.46 -4.47
N ASN A 69 -13.28 -10.42 -3.81
CA ASN A 69 -13.88 -9.84 -2.60
C ASN A 69 -14.61 -8.52 -2.89
N ALA A 70 -14.89 -8.21 -4.15
CA ALA A 70 -15.49 -6.94 -4.56
C ALA A 70 -14.75 -5.73 -3.94
N ALA A 71 -13.42 -5.80 -3.89
CA ALA A 71 -12.59 -4.89 -3.11
C ALA A 71 -11.69 -4.07 -4.03
N LEU A 72 -12.11 -2.85 -4.34
CA LEU A 72 -11.27 -1.85 -4.99
C LEU A 72 -10.62 -0.99 -3.92
N MET A 73 -9.31 -1.14 -3.74
CA MET A 73 -8.53 -0.38 -2.77
C MET A 73 -8.46 1.09 -3.19
N ALA A 74 -9.09 1.96 -2.40
CA ALA A 74 -9.25 3.38 -2.71
C ALA A 74 -7.95 4.18 -2.52
N ASN A 75 -7.09 3.74 -1.61
CA ASN A 75 -5.76 4.33 -1.37
C ASN A 75 -4.62 3.49 -1.98
N CYS A 76 -4.85 2.89 -3.13
CA CYS A 76 -3.85 2.11 -3.86
C CYS A 76 -3.03 3.01 -4.79
N VAL A 77 -1.72 2.99 -4.71
CA VAL A 77 -0.83 2.27 -3.76
C VAL A 77 -0.64 3.18 -2.55
N ALA A 78 -0.90 2.67 -1.33
CA ALA A 78 -0.63 3.47 -0.14
C ALA A 78 0.88 3.49 0.14
N VAL A 79 1.41 4.69 0.35
CA VAL A 79 2.83 4.91 0.65
C VAL A 79 2.96 5.28 2.13
N ILE A 80 3.70 4.48 2.87
CA ILE A 80 3.98 4.67 4.29
C ILE A 80 5.43 5.15 4.42
N ASP A 81 5.58 6.40 4.75
CA ASP A 81 6.86 7.06 4.89
C ASP A 81 7.66 6.55 6.09
N SER A 82 8.99 6.67 6.03
CA SER A 82 9.88 6.29 7.14
C SER A 82 9.62 7.07 8.42
N GLY A 83 9.04 8.26 8.35
CA GLY A 83 8.65 9.10 9.49
C GLY A 83 7.25 8.81 10.07
N TYR A 84 6.41 8.02 9.40
CA TYR A 84 5.05 7.74 9.86
C TYR A 84 5.05 6.76 11.03
N ARG A 85 4.27 7.07 12.08
CA ARG A 85 4.16 6.25 13.31
C ARG A 85 2.72 5.94 13.69
N GLY A 86 1.76 6.32 12.84
CA GLY A 86 0.35 6.01 13.05
C GLY A 86 -0.02 4.60 12.63
N GLU A 87 -1.26 4.21 12.92
CA GLU A 87 -1.83 2.96 12.43
C GLU A 87 -1.93 2.96 10.91
N VAL A 88 -1.55 1.85 10.30
CA VAL A 88 -1.76 1.64 8.86
C VAL A 88 -3.21 1.19 8.63
N HIS A 89 -3.88 1.87 7.71
CA HIS A 89 -5.25 1.56 7.30
C HIS A 89 -5.29 1.13 5.84
N VAL A 90 -6.19 0.20 5.53
CA VAL A 90 -6.52 -0.21 4.16
C VAL A 90 -7.94 0.23 3.88
N ILE A 91 -8.12 0.99 2.80
CA ILE A 91 -9.40 1.63 2.47
C ILE A 91 -9.91 1.05 1.16
N PHE A 92 -11.13 0.53 1.19
CA PHE A 92 -11.81 0.04 -0.01
C PHE A 92 -12.98 0.96 -0.38
N LYS A 93 -13.21 1.12 -1.67
CA LYS A 93 -14.34 1.89 -2.18
C LYS A 93 -15.64 1.14 -1.91
N GLY A 94 -16.68 1.89 -1.50
CA GLY A 94 -18.00 1.35 -1.22
C GLY A 94 -18.09 0.57 0.10
N HIS A 95 -19.22 -0.11 0.28
CA HIS A 95 -19.54 -0.94 1.44
C HIS A 95 -19.67 -2.44 1.12
N ASP A 96 -19.52 -2.81 -0.15
CA ASP A 96 -19.81 -4.18 -0.65
C ASP A 96 -18.63 -5.15 -0.52
N THR A 97 -17.52 -4.71 0.09
CA THR A 97 -16.37 -5.62 0.28
C THR A 97 -16.77 -6.84 1.14
N LYS A 98 -16.32 -8.02 0.71
CA LYS A 98 -16.54 -9.27 1.42
C LYS A 98 -15.52 -9.54 2.53
N TYR A 99 -14.51 -8.67 2.67
CA TYR A 99 -13.52 -8.81 3.73
C TYR A 99 -14.13 -8.59 5.12
N LYS A 100 -13.59 -9.32 6.09
CA LYS A 100 -13.97 -9.25 7.51
C LYS A 100 -12.72 -9.06 8.37
N VAL A 101 -12.93 -8.70 9.63
CA VAL A 101 -11.86 -8.71 10.65
C VAL A 101 -11.26 -10.12 10.72
N GLY A 102 -9.93 -10.19 10.75
CA GLY A 102 -9.13 -11.41 10.69
C GLY A 102 -8.70 -11.82 9.28
N ASP A 103 -9.32 -11.29 8.23
CA ASP A 103 -8.91 -11.58 6.86
C ASP A 103 -7.60 -10.89 6.48
N ARG A 104 -6.84 -11.51 5.57
CA ARG A 104 -5.72 -10.91 4.88
C ARG A 104 -6.25 -9.98 3.79
N ILE A 105 -6.20 -8.67 4.02
CA ILE A 105 -6.87 -7.65 3.21
C ILE A 105 -5.93 -6.95 2.20
N ALA A 106 -4.63 -6.96 2.47
CA ALA A 106 -3.62 -6.31 1.66
C ALA A 106 -2.27 -7.02 1.81
N GLN A 107 -1.28 -6.58 1.06
CA GLN A 107 0.11 -6.99 1.19
C GLN A 107 1.04 -5.78 1.23
N ALA A 108 2.08 -5.86 2.06
CA ALA A 108 3.09 -4.83 2.20
C ALA A 108 4.40 -5.24 1.52
N ILE A 109 5.05 -4.28 0.86
CA ILE A 109 6.40 -4.42 0.31
C ILE A 109 7.24 -3.26 0.82
N ILE A 110 8.46 -3.52 1.29
CA ILE A 110 9.44 -2.50 1.67
C ILE A 110 10.40 -2.30 0.51
N MET A 111 10.52 -1.08 0.02
CA MET A 111 11.43 -0.77 -1.09
C MET A 111 12.33 0.41 -0.74
N PRO A 112 13.60 0.42 -1.23
CA PRO A 112 14.46 1.58 -1.12
C PRO A 112 13.91 2.74 -1.95
N ILE A 113 14.00 3.96 -1.40
CA ILE A 113 13.56 5.19 -2.06
C ILE A 113 14.79 6.06 -2.32
N PRO A 114 15.09 6.38 -3.59
CA PRO A 114 16.16 7.32 -3.90
C PRO A 114 15.84 8.68 -3.28
N HIS A 115 16.86 9.33 -2.74
CA HIS A 115 16.74 10.73 -2.34
C HIS A 115 16.78 11.60 -3.60
N VAL A 116 15.67 12.26 -3.93
CA VAL A 116 15.54 13.09 -5.12
C VAL A 116 15.20 14.53 -4.76
N GLY A 117 15.74 15.47 -5.53
CA GLY A 117 15.35 16.87 -5.52
C GLY A 117 14.82 17.25 -6.90
N TYR A 118 13.94 18.24 -6.95
CA TYR A 118 13.47 18.81 -8.21
C TYR A 118 14.15 20.16 -8.44
N LEU A 119 14.69 20.34 -9.63
CA LEU A 119 15.26 21.59 -10.10
C LEU A 119 14.32 22.19 -11.13
N ASP A 120 13.84 23.40 -10.89
CA ASP A 120 13.11 24.17 -11.88
C ASP A 120 14.04 24.55 -13.03
N SER A 121 13.63 24.26 -14.27
CA SER A 121 14.47 24.47 -15.45
C SER A 121 13.61 24.77 -16.66
N ASP A 122 14.00 25.82 -17.39
CA ASP A 122 13.38 26.18 -18.68
C ASP A 122 13.70 25.18 -19.79
N PHE A 123 14.64 24.25 -19.55
CA PHE A 123 15.10 23.27 -20.54
C PHE A 123 15.31 21.89 -19.94
N ILE A 124 14.81 20.87 -20.66
CA ILE A 124 15.12 19.46 -20.42
C ILE A 124 15.67 18.85 -21.72
N SER A 125 16.55 17.86 -21.59
CA SER A 125 17.17 17.19 -22.73
C SER A 125 16.14 16.49 -23.61
N SER A 126 16.40 16.47 -24.92
CA SER A 126 15.60 15.68 -25.87
C SER A 126 15.77 14.18 -25.64
N SER A 127 14.77 13.40 -26.07
CA SER A 127 14.82 11.93 -26.07
C SER A 127 14.18 11.39 -27.34
N ASP A 128 14.45 10.11 -27.67
CA ASP A 128 13.87 9.46 -28.86
C ASP A 128 12.34 9.37 -28.77
N ARG A 129 11.78 9.28 -27.57
CA ARG A 129 10.33 9.29 -27.35
C ARG A 129 9.73 10.68 -27.46
N GLY A 130 10.48 11.73 -27.13
CA GLY A 130 10.02 13.12 -27.09
C GLY A 130 8.76 13.29 -26.23
N GLU A 131 7.77 13.99 -26.77
CA GLU A 131 6.48 14.31 -26.12
C GLU A 131 5.38 13.23 -26.36
N PHE A 132 5.70 12.15 -27.08
CA PHE A 132 4.72 11.13 -27.38
C PHE A 132 4.25 10.36 -26.15
N GLY A 133 2.94 10.47 -25.85
CA GLY A 133 2.28 9.83 -24.71
C GLY A 133 0.91 9.25 -25.10
N LEU A 134 0.12 8.87 -24.10
CA LEU A 134 -1.29 8.49 -24.21
C LEU A 134 -1.61 7.51 -25.36
N GLY A 135 -0.85 6.41 -25.47
CA GLY A 135 -1.11 5.38 -26.47
C GLY A 135 -0.47 5.67 -27.84
N SER A 136 0.53 6.54 -27.91
CA SER A 136 1.26 6.86 -29.16
C SER A 136 1.84 5.64 -29.89
N THR A 137 2.00 4.50 -29.19
CA THR A 137 2.49 3.22 -29.78
C THR A 137 1.36 2.32 -30.29
N GLY A 138 0.08 2.77 -30.22
CA GLY A 138 -1.08 1.98 -30.65
C GLY A 138 -1.41 0.81 -29.73
N ASN A 139 -2.43 0.03 -30.13
CA ASN A 139 -2.92 -1.14 -29.41
C ASN A 139 -2.47 -2.48 -30.07
N ASN A 140 -1.54 -2.43 -31.01
CA ASN A 140 -1.03 -3.62 -31.71
C ASN A 140 0.44 -3.83 -31.40
#